data_e8222dd7c4af225190cb3c1bed48b175
#
_entry.id   e8222dd7c4af225190cb3c1bed48b175
#
_cell.length_a   1.000
_cell.length_b   1.000
_cell.length_c   1.000
_cell.angle_alpha   90.00
_cell.angle_beta   90.00
_cell.angle_gamma   90.00
#
_symmetry.space_group_name_H-M   'P 1'
#
loop_
_entity.id
_entity.type
_entity.pdbx_description
1 polymer ?
#
loop_
_entity_poly.entity_id
_entity_poly.type
_entity_poly.pdbx_seq_one_letter_code
_entity_poly.pdbx_strand_id
1 'polypeptide(L)'
;QVLPAKHAGVGLARKTGMDEAVRRFHQIRKPKGIILNFDADCICHENYFQSIFNYYQMPAAKPAVSIGFAHPLVNIPEKQRQAIIDYELHLRYYINAQKYFNYPFAIQTLGSCFGVTAESYCAQGGMNKRQAGEDFYFLHKFSVLDQLGEINEALVYPSSRKSDRVPFGTGKAIGQYLDQNFQLSYSLEAIHLFMIFFHQLHEFYTLNSTVAVDKLKEISPTLAESLMDQG
;
A
#
# COMPACT_ATOMS: atom_id res chain seq x y z
N GLN A 1 9.29 -29.23 0.14
CA GLN A 1 7.88 -29.29 0.56
C GLN A 1 7.03 -28.65 -0.52
N VAL A 2 6.01 -29.36 -1.01
CA VAL A 2 4.98 -28.76 -1.87
C VAL A 2 4.01 -28.01 -0.96
N LEU A 3 3.93 -26.70 -1.11
CA LEU A 3 3.00 -25.87 -0.32
C LEU A 3 1.56 -26.05 -0.84
N PRO A 4 0.54 -26.03 0.05
CA PRO A 4 -0.85 -25.97 -0.38
C PRO A 4 -1.09 -24.77 -1.29
N ALA A 5 -1.80 -24.95 -2.41
CA ALA A 5 -2.06 -23.90 -3.40
C ALA A 5 -2.59 -22.59 -2.79
N LYS A 6 -3.48 -22.68 -1.79
CA LYS A 6 -4.04 -21.52 -1.07
C LYS A 6 -3.01 -20.67 -0.30
N HIS A 7 -1.80 -21.19 -0.08
CA HIS A 7 -0.72 -20.49 0.62
C HIS A 7 0.50 -20.25 -0.27
N ALA A 8 0.47 -20.72 -1.51
CA ALA A 8 1.56 -20.51 -2.47
C ALA A 8 1.49 -19.07 -3.03
N GLY A 9 2.01 -18.11 -2.28
CA GLY A 9 1.98 -16.69 -2.64
C GLY A 9 3.02 -15.86 -1.90
N VAL A 10 3.13 -14.60 -2.29
CA VAL A 10 4.13 -13.66 -1.77
C VAL A 10 3.97 -13.41 -0.27
N GLY A 11 2.74 -13.40 0.26
CA GLY A 11 2.50 -13.20 1.69
C GLY A 11 3.11 -14.27 2.58
N LEU A 12 3.06 -15.55 2.18
CA LEU A 12 3.74 -16.61 2.93
C LEU A 12 5.27 -16.47 2.83
N ALA A 13 5.80 -16.10 1.65
CA ALA A 13 7.23 -15.89 1.47
C ALA A 13 7.75 -14.77 2.38
N ARG A 14 7.08 -13.59 2.36
CA ARG A 14 7.40 -12.47 3.26
C ARG A 14 7.28 -12.87 4.73
N LYS A 15 6.16 -13.53 5.10
CA LYS A 15 5.99 -14.01 6.48
C LYS A 15 7.15 -14.88 6.92
N THR A 16 7.57 -15.85 6.11
CA THR A 16 8.67 -16.76 6.46
C THR A 16 9.98 -16.00 6.70
N GLY A 17 10.32 -15.05 5.82
CA GLY A 17 11.52 -14.23 5.97
C GLY A 17 11.45 -13.29 7.18
N MET A 18 10.31 -12.66 7.42
CA MET A 18 10.12 -11.74 8.56
C MET A 18 10.11 -12.49 9.88
N ASP A 19 9.44 -13.65 9.98
CA ASP A 19 9.45 -14.49 11.18
C ASP A 19 10.88 -14.96 11.50
N GLU A 20 11.67 -15.31 10.50
CA GLU A 20 13.08 -15.67 10.68
C GLU A 20 13.93 -14.47 11.14
N ALA A 21 13.69 -13.29 10.61
CA ALA A 21 14.34 -12.06 11.07
C ALA A 21 14.03 -11.78 12.55
N VAL A 22 12.76 -11.92 12.96
CA VAL A 22 12.35 -11.84 14.38
C VAL A 22 13.11 -12.82 15.24
N ARG A 23 13.17 -14.10 14.82
CA ARG A 23 13.88 -15.13 15.54
C ARG A 23 15.36 -14.75 15.78
N ARG A 24 16.03 -14.22 14.75
CA ARG A 24 17.43 -13.76 14.84
C ARG A 24 17.56 -12.54 15.75
N PHE A 25 16.69 -11.53 15.64
CA PHE A 25 16.73 -10.38 16.53
C PHE A 25 16.47 -10.77 18.00
N HIS A 26 15.57 -11.73 18.25
CA HIS A 26 15.35 -12.27 19.58
C HIS A 26 16.62 -12.93 20.15
N GLN A 27 17.33 -13.76 19.37
CA GLN A 27 18.58 -14.40 19.80
C GLN A 27 19.67 -13.41 20.23
N ILE A 28 19.78 -12.28 19.52
CA ILE A 28 20.77 -11.24 19.85
C ILE A 28 20.22 -10.14 20.78
N ARG A 29 19.01 -10.34 21.32
CA ARG A 29 18.33 -9.42 22.25
C ARG A 29 18.15 -7.99 21.67
N LYS A 30 17.78 -7.88 20.40
CA LYS A 30 17.53 -6.62 19.69
C LYS A 30 16.06 -6.50 19.23
N PRO A 31 15.10 -6.32 20.14
CA PRO A 31 13.67 -6.29 19.78
C PRO A 31 13.32 -5.13 18.84
N LYS A 32 14.07 -4.03 18.87
CA LYS A 32 13.94 -2.90 17.97
C LYS A 32 14.70 -3.05 16.64
N GLY A 33 15.22 -4.25 16.34
CA GLY A 33 15.84 -4.53 15.06
C GLY A 33 14.85 -4.29 13.91
N ILE A 34 15.32 -3.68 12.83
CA ILE A 34 14.48 -3.26 11.69
C ILE A 34 14.42 -4.39 10.67
N ILE A 35 13.22 -4.81 10.32
CA ILE A 35 12.94 -5.77 9.26
C ILE A 35 12.54 -4.98 8.02
N LEU A 36 13.31 -5.11 6.95
CA LEU A 36 13.05 -4.46 5.66
C LEU A 36 12.51 -5.47 4.66
N ASN A 37 11.51 -5.05 3.90
CA ASN A 37 10.97 -5.83 2.80
C ASN A 37 11.50 -5.29 1.47
N PHE A 38 12.10 -6.21 0.70
CA PHE A 38 12.73 -5.89 -0.57
C PHE A 38 12.58 -7.08 -1.52
N ASP A 39 12.06 -6.85 -2.71
CA ASP A 39 11.88 -7.89 -3.70
C ASP A 39 13.17 -8.11 -4.51
N ALA A 40 13.44 -9.35 -4.89
CA ALA A 40 14.68 -9.74 -5.56
C ALA A 40 14.92 -9.07 -6.94
N ASP A 41 13.87 -8.47 -7.52
CA ASP A 41 13.93 -7.76 -8.80
C ASP A 41 13.90 -6.22 -8.63
N CYS A 42 14.05 -5.73 -7.41
CA CYS A 42 14.24 -4.31 -7.11
C CYS A 42 15.73 -3.96 -7.04
N ILE A 43 16.02 -2.67 -7.27
CA ILE A 43 17.33 -2.06 -7.02
C ILE A 43 17.13 -1.04 -5.91
N CYS A 44 18.08 -0.90 -4.99
CA CYS A 44 18.06 0.14 -3.97
C CYS A 44 18.99 1.30 -4.33
N HIS A 45 18.63 2.49 -3.86
CA HIS A 45 19.50 3.67 -3.89
C HIS A 45 20.74 3.44 -3.01
N GLU A 46 21.85 4.08 -3.32
CA GLU A 46 23.10 3.98 -2.51
C GLU A 46 22.89 4.36 -1.04
N ASN A 47 22.03 5.35 -0.78
CA ASN A 47 21.69 5.82 0.56
C ASN A 47 20.60 5.01 1.26
N TYR A 48 20.11 3.90 0.68
CA TYR A 48 18.95 3.16 1.19
C TYR A 48 19.06 2.84 2.69
N PHE A 49 20.14 2.20 3.10
CA PHE A 49 20.32 1.83 4.51
C PHE A 49 20.56 3.05 5.41
N GLN A 50 21.30 4.05 4.91
CA GLN A 50 21.59 5.25 5.69
C GLN A 50 20.32 6.09 5.94
N SER A 51 19.51 6.30 4.93
CA SER A 51 18.24 7.06 5.06
C SER A 51 17.26 6.35 6.02
N ILE A 52 17.14 5.03 5.93
CA ILE A 52 16.30 4.26 6.85
C ILE A 52 16.87 4.31 8.28
N PHE A 53 18.17 4.15 8.45
CA PHE A 53 18.81 4.29 9.75
C PHE A 53 18.55 5.65 10.37
N ASN A 54 18.76 6.73 9.60
CA ASN A 54 18.51 8.09 10.05
C ASN A 54 17.06 8.30 10.45
N TYR A 55 16.10 7.77 9.68
CA TYR A 55 14.67 7.82 10.03
C TYR A 55 14.43 7.23 11.43
N TYR A 56 14.92 6.03 11.72
CA TYR A 56 14.70 5.39 13.01
C TYR A 56 15.49 6.00 14.18
N GLN A 57 16.42 6.94 13.92
CA GLN A 57 17.06 7.76 14.95
C GLN A 57 16.22 8.99 15.35
N MET A 58 15.20 9.36 14.58
CA MET A 58 14.37 10.51 14.90
C MET A 58 13.45 10.20 16.09
N PRO A 59 13.26 11.15 17.03
CA PRO A 59 12.36 10.95 18.19
C PRO A 59 10.90 10.65 17.77
N ALA A 60 10.46 11.16 16.63
CA ALA A 60 9.12 10.97 16.08
C ALA A 60 9.01 9.76 15.14
N ALA A 61 10.04 8.91 15.04
CA ALA A 61 10.00 7.75 14.16
C ALA A 61 8.88 6.79 14.55
N LYS A 62 8.04 6.46 13.58
CA LYS A 62 7.00 5.43 13.75
C LYS A 62 7.63 4.04 13.64
N PRO A 63 7.06 3.01 14.30
CA PRO A 63 7.62 1.66 14.30
C PRO A 63 7.53 0.93 12.97
N ALA A 64 6.59 1.32 12.11
CA ALA A 64 6.53 0.90 10.71
C ALA A 64 6.72 2.10 9.79
N VAL A 65 7.27 1.89 8.60
CA VAL A 65 7.54 2.94 7.63
C VAL A 65 7.28 2.47 6.20
N SER A 66 6.57 3.29 5.41
CA SER A 66 6.50 3.18 3.96
C SER A 66 7.70 3.93 3.36
N ILE A 67 8.37 3.31 2.41
CA ILE A 67 9.61 3.82 1.80
C ILE A 67 9.30 4.27 0.38
N GLY A 68 9.73 5.47 0.01
CA GLY A 68 9.55 6.03 -1.31
C GLY A 68 10.21 5.19 -2.40
N PHE A 69 9.59 5.18 -3.57
CA PHE A 69 10.04 4.41 -4.74
C PHE A 69 9.91 5.21 -6.03
N ALA A 70 10.65 4.78 -7.05
CA ALA A 70 10.50 5.22 -8.42
C ALA A 70 10.87 4.07 -9.37
N HIS A 71 10.08 3.83 -10.40
CA HIS A 71 10.45 2.82 -11.39
C HIS A 71 11.53 3.35 -12.34
N PRO A 72 12.55 2.52 -12.69
CA PRO A 72 13.55 2.91 -13.68
C PRO A 72 12.91 3.13 -15.06
N LEU A 73 13.26 4.25 -15.70
CA LEU A 73 12.79 4.61 -17.04
C LEU A 73 13.86 4.43 -18.12
N VAL A 74 15.03 3.91 -17.76
CA VAL A 74 16.18 3.73 -18.66
C VAL A 74 16.19 2.32 -19.22
N ASN A 75 16.56 2.18 -20.48
CA ASN A 75 16.71 0.90 -21.18
C ASN A 75 15.44 0.04 -21.26
N ILE A 76 14.28 0.68 -21.34
CA ILE A 76 12.99 0.01 -21.54
C ILE A 76 12.32 0.54 -22.83
N PRO A 77 11.49 -0.28 -23.52
CA PRO A 77 10.75 0.16 -24.70
C PRO A 77 9.87 1.37 -24.41
N GLU A 78 9.72 2.28 -25.38
CA GLU A 78 8.97 3.52 -25.21
C GLU A 78 7.54 3.30 -24.71
N LYS A 79 6.82 2.34 -25.28
CA LYS A 79 5.45 2.01 -24.85
C LYS A 79 5.39 1.54 -23.39
N GLN A 80 6.39 0.79 -22.95
CA GLN A 80 6.49 0.36 -21.54
C GLN A 80 6.88 1.53 -20.63
N ARG A 81 7.72 2.45 -21.10
CA ARG A 81 8.08 3.68 -20.39
C ARG A 81 6.84 4.51 -20.11
N GLN A 82 6.00 4.73 -21.14
CA GLN A 82 4.76 5.48 -20.96
C GLN A 82 3.81 4.77 -19.99
N ALA A 83 3.68 3.45 -20.10
CA ALA A 83 2.88 2.65 -19.16
C ALA A 83 3.31 2.85 -17.70
N ILE A 84 4.60 2.87 -17.42
CA ILE A 84 5.14 3.09 -16.08
C ILE A 84 4.90 4.51 -15.59
N ILE A 85 5.08 5.50 -16.45
CA ILE A 85 4.83 6.91 -16.10
C ILE A 85 3.37 7.08 -15.71
N ASP A 86 2.44 6.61 -16.54
CA ASP A 86 1.01 6.74 -16.28
C ASP A 86 0.58 5.97 -15.03
N TYR A 87 1.15 4.79 -14.80
CA TYR A 87 0.90 4.01 -13.58
C TYR A 87 1.41 4.70 -12.31
N GLU A 88 2.64 5.23 -12.31
CA GLU A 88 3.15 5.99 -11.16
C GLU A 88 2.36 7.28 -10.91
N LEU A 89 1.97 7.98 -11.97
CA LEU A 89 1.11 9.16 -11.86
C LEU A 89 -0.24 8.79 -11.23
N HIS A 90 -0.84 7.67 -11.65
CA HIS A 90 -2.07 7.16 -11.05
C HIS A 90 -1.90 6.88 -9.56
N LEU A 91 -0.84 6.15 -9.15
CA LEU A 91 -0.59 5.83 -7.75
C LEU A 91 -0.40 7.09 -6.89
N ARG A 92 0.43 8.03 -7.36
CA ARG A 92 0.70 9.29 -6.66
C ARG A 92 -0.54 10.19 -6.60
N TYR A 93 -1.25 10.31 -7.72
CA TYR A 93 -2.50 11.05 -7.78
C TYR A 93 -3.52 10.50 -6.77
N TYR A 94 -3.74 9.19 -6.76
CA TYR A 94 -4.74 8.54 -5.90
C TYR A 94 -4.46 8.79 -4.41
N ILE A 95 -3.21 8.60 -3.97
CA ILE A 95 -2.83 8.85 -2.58
C ILE A 95 -2.86 10.34 -2.24
N ASN A 96 -2.38 11.21 -3.12
CA ASN A 96 -2.37 12.66 -2.85
C ASN A 96 -3.78 13.26 -2.85
N ALA A 97 -4.69 12.78 -3.69
CA ALA A 97 -6.09 13.19 -3.66
C ALA A 97 -6.76 12.78 -2.33
N GLN A 98 -6.49 11.59 -1.84
CA GLN A 98 -6.97 11.15 -0.52
C GLN A 98 -6.39 12.01 0.61
N LYS A 99 -5.10 12.33 0.58
CA LYS A 99 -4.44 13.22 1.55
C LYS A 99 -5.03 14.62 1.49
N TYR A 100 -5.29 15.14 0.29
CA TYR A 100 -5.89 16.47 0.08
C TYR A 100 -7.27 16.60 0.74
N PHE A 101 -8.07 15.55 0.69
CA PHE A 101 -9.38 15.49 1.36
C PHE A 101 -9.33 14.94 2.79
N ASN A 102 -8.15 14.88 3.42
CA ASN A 102 -7.94 14.44 4.80
C ASN A 102 -8.41 13.00 5.10
N TYR A 103 -8.24 12.08 4.13
CA TYR A 103 -8.46 10.66 4.43
C TYR A 103 -7.35 10.14 5.35
N PRO A 104 -7.70 9.65 6.56
CA PRO A 104 -6.69 9.33 7.57
C PRO A 104 -5.83 8.11 7.23
N PHE A 105 -6.25 7.29 6.26
CA PHE A 105 -5.56 6.07 5.85
C PHE A 105 -4.96 6.19 4.44
N ALA A 106 -4.71 7.41 3.98
CA ALA A 106 -4.07 7.68 2.70
C ALA A 106 -2.57 7.33 2.75
N ILE A 107 -2.26 6.06 2.56
CA ILE A 107 -0.89 5.51 2.60
C ILE A 107 -0.53 4.83 1.30
N GLN A 108 0.73 5.02 0.88
CA GLN A 108 1.29 4.25 -0.22
C GLN A 108 1.78 2.90 0.30
N THR A 109 1.22 1.81 -0.21
CA THR A 109 1.68 0.45 0.11
C THR A 109 2.29 -0.20 -1.11
N LEU A 110 3.54 -0.62 -0.98
CA LEU A 110 4.23 -1.42 -1.98
C LEU A 110 5.05 -2.49 -1.26
N GLY A 111 4.87 -3.74 -1.63
CA GLY A 111 5.41 -4.88 -0.90
C GLY A 111 6.93 -4.90 -0.75
N SER A 112 7.66 -4.29 -1.68
CA SER A 112 9.11 -4.12 -1.64
C SER A 112 9.58 -2.84 -0.91
N CYS A 113 8.67 -1.99 -0.45
CA CYS A 113 8.99 -0.63 -0.02
C CYS A 113 8.48 -0.34 1.40
N PHE A 114 8.78 -1.19 2.37
CA PHE A 114 8.44 -0.91 3.76
C PHE A 114 9.42 -1.55 4.74
N GLY A 115 9.44 -0.96 5.95
CA GLY A 115 10.18 -1.47 7.09
C GLY A 115 9.33 -1.50 8.35
N VAL A 116 9.69 -2.36 9.30
CA VAL A 116 9.02 -2.45 10.60
C VAL A 116 10.00 -2.94 11.68
N THR A 117 9.85 -2.48 12.92
CA THR A 117 10.61 -3.04 14.04
C THR A 117 10.14 -4.45 14.38
N ALA A 118 11.04 -5.33 14.82
CA ALA A 118 10.71 -6.72 15.13
C ALA A 118 9.67 -6.83 16.27
N GLU A 119 9.75 -5.98 17.29
CA GLU A 119 8.77 -5.95 18.37
C GLU A 119 7.37 -5.57 17.88
N SER A 120 7.27 -4.55 17.00
CA SER A 120 5.98 -4.11 16.48
C SER A 120 5.39 -5.08 15.45
N TYR A 121 6.26 -5.74 14.66
CA TYR A 121 5.85 -6.87 13.84
C TYR A 121 5.14 -7.96 14.65
N CYS A 122 5.73 -8.34 15.80
CA CYS A 122 5.14 -9.33 16.70
C CYS A 122 3.85 -8.82 17.34
N ALA A 123 3.83 -7.57 17.82
CA ALA A 123 2.66 -6.95 18.46
C ALA A 123 1.43 -6.93 17.53
N GLN A 124 1.65 -6.80 16.21
CA GLN A 124 0.59 -6.83 15.20
C GLN A 124 0.27 -8.25 14.68
N GLY A 125 0.77 -9.31 15.34
CA GLY A 125 0.52 -10.70 14.97
C GLY A 125 1.23 -11.15 13.70
N GLY A 126 2.21 -10.40 13.24
CA GLY A 126 3.03 -10.71 12.07
C GLY A 126 2.33 -10.54 10.72
N MET A 127 3.06 -10.90 9.66
CA MET A 127 2.58 -10.88 8.28
C MET A 127 1.49 -11.92 8.04
N ASN A 128 0.51 -11.58 7.23
CA ASN A 128 -0.53 -12.50 6.77
C ASN A 128 -0.02 -13.42 5.64
N LYS A 129 -0.79 -14.47 5.31
CA LYS A 129 -0.45 -15.46 4.26
C LYS A 129 -1.25 -15.26 2.96
N ARG A 130 -1.70 -14.03 2.69
CA ARG A 130 -2.47 -13.75 1.47
C ARG A 130 -1.61 -13.95 0.24
N GLN A 131 -2.22 -14.34 -0.86
CA GLN A 131 -1.52 -14.51 -2.13
C GLN A 131 -1.13 -13.17 -2.77
N ALA A 132 -1.90 -12.11 -2.46
CA ALA A 132 -1.66 -10.74 -2.92
C ALA A 132 -2.30 -9.73 -1.95
N GLY A 133 -1.80 -8.48 -1.93
CA GLY A 133 -2.27 -7.43 -1.02
C GLY A 133 -1.88 -7.63 0.44
N GLU A 134 -0.95 -8.53 0.70
CA GLU A 134 -0.45 -8.82 2.04
C GLU A 134 0.18 -7.61 2.70
N ASP A 135 0.87 -6.78 1.92
CA ASP A 135 1.49 -5.52 2.30
C ASP A 135 0.46 -4.49 2.75
N PHE A 136 -0.61 -4.28 1.96
CA PHE A 136 -1.70 -3.39 2.31
C PHE A 136 -2.33 -3.78 3.64
N TYR A 137 -2.79 -5.02 3.79
CA TYR A 137 -3.42 -5.47 5.03
C TYR A 137 -2.48 -5.48 6.23
N PHE A 138 -1.19 -5.65 6.00
CA PHE A 138 -0.20 -5.58 7.07
C PHE A 138 0.04 -4.14 7.52
N LEU A 139 0.32 -3.23 6.59
CA LEU A 139 0.61 -1.82 6.90
C LEU A 139 -0.62 -1.07 7.40
N HIS A 140 -1.82 -1.46 6.95
CA HIS A 140 -3.07 -0.87 7.44
C HIS A 140 -3.26 -1.02 8.95
N LYS A 141 -2.77 -2.11 9.57
CA LYS A 141 -2.80 -2.28 11.03
C LYS A 141 -2.03 -1.18 11.75
N PHE A 142 -0.93 -0.71 11.17
CA PHE A 142 -0.13 0.39 11.73
C PHE A 142 -0.75 1.75 11.43
N SER A 143 -1.35 1.92 10.27
CA SER A 143 -2.00 3.17 9.87
C SER A 143 -3.15 3.53 10.81
N VAL A 144 -4.04 2.59 11.12
CA VAL A 144 -5.18 2.83 12.04
C VAL A 144 -4.76 3.15 13.48
N LEU A 145 -3.53 2.84 13.86
CA LEU A 145 -2.95 3.13 15.17
C LEU A 145 -2.04 4.37 15.17
N ASP A 146 -1.98 5.08 14.06
CA ASP A 146 -1.01 6.17 13.85
C ASP A 146 0.45 5.73 14.08
N GLN A 147 0.79 4.49 13.72
CA GLN A 147 2.11 3.88 13.88
C GLN A 147 2.86 3.66 12.55
N LEU A 148 2.36 4.22 11.46
CA LEU A 148 3.00 4.17 10.14
C LEU A 148 3.55 5.55 9.77
N GLY A 149 4.85 5.60 9.50
CA GLY A 149 5.52 6.77 8.96
C GLY A 149 5.83 6.65 7.48
N GLU A 150 6.40 7.70 6.90
CA GLU A 150 6.77 7.74 5.49
C GLU A 150 8.20 8.28 5.32
N ILE A 151 8.98 7.64 4.46
CA ILE A 151 10.22 8.18 3.89
C ILE A 151 9.90 8.52 2.44
N ASN A 152 9.79 9.81 2.12
CA ASN A 152 9.36 10.27 0.80
C ASN A 152 10.47 10.21 -0.27
N GLU A 153 11.72 10.06 0.14
CA GLU A 153 12.84 9.88 -0.78
C GLU A 153 12.68 8.56 -1.55
N ALA A 154 12.89 8.58 -2.87
CA ALA A 154 12.84 7.39 -3.70
C ALA A 154 14.08 6.53 -3.49
N LEU A 155 13.99 5.59 -2.56
CA LEU A 155 15.09 4.71 -2.16
C LEU A 155 15.03 3.31 -2.77
N VAL A 156 13.89 2.93 -3.36
CA VAL A 156 13.67 1.63 -4.00
C VAL A 156 13.26 1.82 -5.44
N TYR A 157 13.83 1.04 -6.33
CA TYR A 157 13.55 1.03 -7.76
C TYR A 157 12.97 -0.33 -8.16
N PRO A 158 11.64 -0.52 -8.10
CA PRO A 158 10.99 -1.77 -8.49
C PRO A 158 11.11 -2.04 -9.98
N SER A 159 11.09 -3.31 -10.37
CA SER A 159 11.10 -3.70 -11.77
C SER A 159 9.81 -3.29 -12.48
N SER A 160 9.95 -2.68 -13.66
CA SER A 160 8.84 -2.28 -14.54
C SER A 160 8.36 -3.40 -15.48
N ARG A 161 8.74 -4.65 -15.26
CA ARG A 161 8.39 -5.77 -16.16
C ARG A 161 6.91 -6.14 -16.10
N LYS A 162 6.35 -6.57 -17.23
CA LYS A 162 5.04 -7.22 -17.27
C LYS A 162 5.03 -8.49 -16.42
N SER A 163 3.97 -8.71 -15.65
CA SER A 163 3.80 -9.92 -14.85
C SER A 163 2.31 -10.18 -14.59
N ASP A 164 1.89 -11.43 -14.77
CA ASP A 164 0.53 -11.90 -14.51
C ASP A 164 0.45 -12.79 -13.24
N ARG A 165 1.49 -12.80 -12.40
CA ARG A 165 1.54 -13.63 -11.18
C ARG A 165 0.52 -13.25 -10.12
N VAL A 166 0.11 -11.99 -10.10
CA VAL A 166 -0.87 -11.44 -9.15
C VAL A 166 -1.92 -10.63 -9.91
N PRO A 167 -3.15 -10.51 -9.36
CA PRO A 167 -4.25 -9.87 -10.08
C PRO A 167 -4.14 -8.34 -10.19
N PHE A 168 -3.22 -7.71 -9.47
CA PHE A 168 -2.98 -6.26 -9.44
C PHE A 168 -1.50 -5.96 -9.18
N GLY A 169 -1.13 -4.67 -9.14
CA GLY A 169 0.24 -4.17 -8.95
C GLY A 169 0.95 -3.87 -10.27
N THR A 170 2.21 -3.42 -10.18
CA THR A 170 2.99 -2.89 -11.31
C THR A 170 2.96 -3.77 -12.56
N GLY A 171 3.28 -5.05 -12.41
CA GLY A 171 3.37 -5.95 -13.57
C GLY A 171 2.05 -6.15 -14.30
N LYS A 172 0.92 -6.20 -13.56
CA LYS A 172 -0.42 -6.32 -14.14
C LYS A 172 -0.86 -5.01 -14.81
N ALA A 173 -0.63 -3.87 -14.17
CA ALA A 173 -0.96 -2.55 -14.72
C ALA A 173 -0.21 -2.30 -16.04
N ILE A 174 1.08 -2.62 -16.10
CA ILE A 174 1.87 -2.55 -17.34
C ILE A 174 1.27 -3.43 -18.42
N GLY A 175 0.90 -4.68 -18.10
CA GLY A 175 0.26 -5.58 -19.05
C GLY A 175 -1.03 -4.99 -19.62
N GLN A 176 -1.91 -4.49 -18.76
CA GLN A 176 -3.17 -3.84 -19.18
C GLN A 176 -2.94 -2.61 -20.06
N TYR A 177 -1.99 -1.75 -19.68
CA TYR A 177 -1.64 -0.59 -20.49
C TYR A 177 -1.12 -0.99 -21.88
N LEU A 178 -0.26 -2.00 -21.96
CA LEU A 178 0.27 -2.49 -23.25
C LEU A 178 -0.82 -3.01 -24.19
N ASP A 179 -1.90 -3.54 -23.61
CA ASP A 179 -3.05 -4.05 -24.37
C ASP A 179 -4.05 -2.93 -24.74
N GLN A 180 -4.29 -1.96 -23.86
CA GLN A 180 -5.36 -0.95 -23.98
C GLN A 180 -4.86 0.46 -24.34
N ASN A 181 -3.58 0.77 -24.15
CA ASN A 181 -2.92 2.08 -24.36
C ASN A 181 -3.42 3.21 -23.44
N PHE A 182 -4.00 2.91 -22.28
CA PHE A 182 -4.38 3.92 -21.28
C PHE A 182 -4.38 3.34 -19.86
N GLN A 183 -4.25 4.23 -18.88
CA GLN A 183 -4.39 3.95 -17.46
C GLN A 183 -5.64 4.67 -16.94
N LEU A 184 -6.59 3.92 -16.40
CA LEU A 184 -7.74 4.51 -15.72
C LEU A 184 -7.37 5.00 -14.34
N SER A 185 -7.99 6.09 -13.91
CA SER A 185 -7.93 6.60 -12.54
C SER A 185 -9.31 7.07 -12.10
N TYR A 186 -9.49 7.26 -10.80
CA TYR A 186 -10.72 7.84 -10.25
C TYR A 186 -10.76 9.34 -10.53
N SER A 187 -11.95 9.91 -10.78
CA SER A 187 -12.10 11.36 -10.86
C SER A 187 -11.88 11.99 -9.48
N LEU A 188 -11.36 13.23 -9.46
CA LEU A 188 -11.19 13.97 -8.21
C LEU A 188 -12.54 14.20 -7.50
N GLU A 189 -13.58 14.42 -8.29
CA GLU A 189 -14.95 14.59 -7.80
C GLU A 189 -15.47 13.33 -7.09
N ALA A 190 -15.26 12.15 -7.68
CA ALA A 190 -15.65 10.87 -7.06
C ALA A 190 -14.92 10.64 -5.72
N ILE A 191 -13.62 10.96 -5.67
CA ILE A 191 -12.85 10.87 -4.42
C ILE A 191 -13.40 11.88 -3.40
N HIS A 192 -13.70 13.11 -3.81
CA HIS A 192 -14.25 14.14 -2.93
C HIS A 192 -15.61 13.72 -2.34
N LEU A 193 -16.55 13.27 -3.18
CA LEU A 193 -17.86 12.81 -2.72
C LEU A 193 -17.74 11.63 -1.74
N PHE A 194 -16.86 10.69 -2.03
CA PHE A 194 -16.59 9.58 -1.10
C PHE A 194 -16.03 10.09 0.24
N MET A 195 -15.16 11.11 0.22
CA MET A 195 -14.62 11.68 1.46
C MET A 195 -15.65 12.45 2.25
N ILE A 196 -16.58 13.17 1.60
CA ILE A 196 -17.73 13.81 2.29
C ILE A 196 -18.54 12.74 3.01
N PHE A 197 -18.89 11.65 2.34
CA PHE A 197 -19.58 10.52 2.95
C PHE A 197 -18.77 9.92 4.11
N PHE A 198 -17.50 9.65 3.91
CA PHE A 198 -16.61 9.05 4.92
C PHE A 198 -16.53 9.89 6.20
N HIS A 199 -16.38 11.20 6.09
CA HIS A 199 -16.31 12.09 7.25
C HIS A 199 -17.63 12.18 8.03
N GLN A 200 -18.76 11.92 7.40
CA GLN A 200 -20.07 11.87 8.02
C GLN A 200 -20.50 10.46 8.46
N LEU A 201 -19.68 9.44 8.20
CA LEU A 201 -20.05 8.04 8.40
C LEU A 201 -20.54 7.74 9.83
N HIS A 202 -19.97 8.39 10.85
CA HIS A 202 -20.36 8.22 12.25
C HIS A 202 -21.82 8.62 12.53
N GLU A 203 -22.36 9.57 11.77
CA GLU A 203 -23.73 10.03 11.92
C GLU A 203 -24.73 8.96 11.42
N PHE A 204 -24.35 8.21 10.38
CA PHE A 204 -25.21 7.17 9.80
C PHE A 204 -25.54 6.03 10.77
N TYR A 205 -24.69 5.77 11.76
CA TYR A 205 -24.95 4.76 12.78
C TYR A 205 -26.17 5.05 13.67
N THR A 206 -26.60 6.29 13.74
CA THR A 206 -27.73 6.75 14.58
C THR A 206 -28.99 6.99 13.78
N LEU A 207 -28.92 6.98 12.46
CA LEU A 207 -30.05 7.27 11.57
C LEU A 207 -30.87 6.02 11.29
N ASN A 208 -32.19 6.19 11.14
CA ASN A 208 -33.00 5.16 10.52
C ASN A 208 -32.73 5.10 9.00
N SER A 209 -33.14 4.01 8.36
CA SER A 209 -32.84 3.74 6.95
C SER A 209 -33.36 4.84 6.00
N THR A 210 -34.54 5.38 6.24
CA THR A 210 -35.12 6.44 5.39
C THR A 210 -34.32 7.71 5.43
N VAL A 211 -33.99 8.21 6.64
CA VAL A 211 -33.19 9.41 6.84
C VAL A 211 -31.75 9.22 6.33
N ALA A 212 -31.20 8.01 6.49
CA ALA A 212 -29.88 7.68 5.95
C ALA A 212 -29.85 7.77 4.41
N VAL A 213 -30.87 7.23 3.73
CA VAL A 213 -31.00 7.31 2.27
C VAL A 213 -31.14 8.76 1.80
N ASP A 214 -31.98 9.55 2.47
CA ASP A 214 -32.17 10.97 2.10
C ASP A 214 -30.85 11.74 2.26
N LYS A 215 -30.14 11.51 3.36
CA LYS A 215 -28.83 12.13 3.58
C LYS A 215 -27.78 11.69 2.55
N LEU A 216 -27.79 10.43 2.12
CA LEU A 216 -26.92 9.95 1.02
C LEU A 216 -27.24 10.66 -0.30
N LYS A 217 -28.55 10.87 -0.61
CA LYS A 217 -28.98 11.62 -1.80
C LYS A 217 -28.54 13.08 -1.78
N GLU A 218 -28.49 13.71 -0.62
CA GLU A 218 -27.96 15.08 -0.46
C GLU A 218 -26.47 15.15 -0.77
N ILE A 219 -25.68 14.11 -0.38
CA ILE A 219 -24.26 14.02 -0.72
C ILE A 219 -24.08 13.76 -2.22
N SER A 220 -24.75 12.74 -2.75
CA SER A 220 -24.72 12.37 -4.16
C SER A 220 -25.87 11.39 -4.47
N PRO A 221 -26.80 11.74 -5.38
CA PRO A 221 -27.84 10.82 -5.84
C PRO A 221 -27.26 9.51 -6.41
N THR A 222 -26.21 9.61 -7.21
CA THR A 222 -25.53 8.44 -7.81
C THR A 222 -24.89 7.52 -6.77
N LEU A 223 -24.31 8.09 -5.70
CA LEU A 223 -23.77 7.31 -4.59
C LEU A 223 -24.89 6.56 -3.85
N ALA A 224 -26.01 7.25 -3.60
CA ALA A 224 -27.16 6.66 -2.93
C ALA A 224 -27.74 5.50 -3.74
N GLU A 225 -27.96 5.66 -5.05
CA GLU A 225 -28.42 4.61 -5.96
C GLU A 225 -27.46 3.40 -5.93
N SER A 226 -26.16 3.63 -6.09
CA SER A 226 -25.15 2.56 -6.10
C SER A 226 -25.09 1.75 -4.80
N LEU A 227 -25.34 2.39 -3.65
CA LEU A 227 -25.35 1.72 -2.35
C LEU A 227 -26.66 0.95 -2.12
N MET A 228 -27.78 1.46 -2.62
CA MET A 228 -29.10 0.78 -2.52
C MET A 228 -29.18 -0.45 -3.42
N ASP A 229 -28.56 -0.43 -4.59
CA ASP A 229 -28.54 -1.57 -5.53
C ASP A 229 -27.72 -2.78 -5.02
N GLN A 230 -26.90 -2.60 -4.00
CA GLN A 230 -26.06 -3.66 -3.42
C GLN A 230 -26.67 -4.28 -2.14
N GLY A 231 -27.76 -3.77 -1.64
CA GLY A 231 -28.46 -4.23 -0.42
C GLY A 231 -29.73 -4.95 -0.71
#